data_d03111fd14ead1f884242ea945a28cec
#
_entry.id   d03111fd14ead1f884242ea945a28cec
#
_cell.length_a   1.000
_cell.length_b   1.000
_cell.length_c   1.000
_cell.angle_alpha   90.00
_cell.angle_beta   90.00
_cell.angle_gamma   90.00
#
_symmetry.space_group_name_H-M   'P 1'
#
loop_
_entity.id
_entity.type
_entity.pdbx_description
1 polymer ?
#
loop_
_entity_poly.entity_id
_entity_poly.type
_entity_poly.pdbx_seq_one_letter_code
_entity_poly.pdbx_strand_id
1 'polypeptide(L)'
;MVYYDIHTHHLPVHPEDVAIVNSLVPTFDVETGLFRSVGIHPWYIYNVEEQLAELKRQVSFPDVVAIGETGLDKGAEAPLDCQREIFRASASLAENAGVFLMIHCVKAWDELIASKKELKPRVPWIIHGFRGNATLAGQLIRQGFYLSFGEYFNPGAVREAWPGRLFAETDDREIDIRTVYRNLSVSLNLRLEQFAGQVAENVRDI
;
A
#
# COMPACT_ATOMS: atom_id res chain seq x y z
N MET A 1 3.08 -2.78 23.15
CA MET A 1 3.18 -1.87 21.98
C MET A 1 2.62 -2.66 20.82
N VAL A 2 1.67 -2.10 20.09
CA VAL A 2 1.09 -2.71 18.89
C VAL A 2 1.88 -2.23 17.68
N TYR A 3 2.23 -3.13 16.79
CA TYR A 3 2.87 -2.82 15.52
C TYR A 3 1.86 -2.97 14.39
N TYR A 4 1.98 -2.14 13.37
CA TYR A 4 1.09 -2.11 12.23
C TYR A 4 1.87 -2.51 10.98
N ASP A 5 1.42 -3.57 10.32
CA ASP A 5 1.87 -4.02 9.02
C ASP A 5 0.85 -3.58 7.98
N ILE A 6 1.12 -2.48 7.27
CA ILE A 6 0.13 -1.87 6.39
C ILE A 6 -0.13 -2.67 5.12
N HIS A 7 0.77 -3.59 4.77
CA HIS A 7 0.67 -4.45 3.60
C HIS A 7 1.52 -5.71 3.76
N THR A 8 0.87 -6.87 3.73
CA THR A 8 1.54 -8.17 3.83
C THR A 8 0.79 -9.25 3.05
N HIS A 9 1.52 -10.27 2.57
CA HIS A 9 0.95 -11.49 1.99
C HIS A 9 0.86 -12.63 3.00
N HIS A 10 1.25 -12.40 4.25
CA HIS A 10 1.34 -13.41 5.31
C HIS A 10 0.48 -13.04 6.52
N LEU A 11 0.17 -14.03 7.34
CA LEU A 11 -0.44 -13.77 8.64
C LEU A 11 0.59 -13.12 9.59
N PRO A 12 0.15 -12.24 10.50
CA PRO A 12 1.06 -11.61 11.45
C PRO A 12 1.73 -12.67 12.36
N VAL A 13 3.03 -12.51 12.59
CA VAL A 13 3.81 -13.41 13.45
C VAL A 13 3.32 -13.35 14.91
N HIS A 14 2.86 -12.18 15.33
CA HIS A 14 2.34 -11.93 16.66
C HIS A 14 0.87 -11.54 16.58
N PRO A 15 -0.03 -12.26 17.29
CA PRO A 15 -1.48 -12.03 17.17
C PRO A 15 -1.95 -10.67 17.72
N GLU A 16 -1.12 -9.99 18.50
CA GLU A 16 -1.40 -8.63 18.98
C GLU A 16 -1.04 -7.54 17.98
N ASP A 17 -0.28 -7.84 16.92
CA ASP A 17 0.06 -6.89 15.88
C ASP A 17 -1.07 -6.79 14.83
N VAL A 18 -1.27 -5.62 14.28
CA VAL A 18 -2.32 -5.37 13.29
C VAL A 18 -1.72 -5.48 11.89
N ALA A 19 -2.24 -6.39 11.09
CA ALA A 19 -1.82 -6.59 9.70
C ALA A 19 -2.98 -6.37 8.73
N ILE A 20 -2.68 -5.76 7.58
CA ILE A 20 -3.58 -5.69 6.44
C ILE A 20 -3.10 -6.70 5.41
N VAL A 21 -3.82 -7.82 5.35
CA VAL A 21 -3.45 -8.94 4.48
C VAL A 21 -3.94 -8.69 3.07
N ASN A 22 -3.03 -8.77 2.10
CA ASN A 22 -3.35 -8.56 0.69
C ASN A 22 -4.08 -9.77 0.10
N SER A 23 -5.13 -9.49 -0.65
CA SER A 23 -5.94 -10.47 -1.35
C SER A 23 -6.13 -10.03 -2.80
N LEU A 24 -5.61 -10.81 -3.75
CA LEU A 24 -5.81 -10.52 -5.18
C LEU A 24 -7.14 -11.10 -5.67
N VAL A 25 -7.82 -10.40 -6.56
CA VAL A 25 -9.09 -10.82 -7.14
C VAL A 25 -8.86 -11.75 -8.33
N PRO A 26 -9.54 -12.91 -8.40
CA PRO A 26 -10.52 -13.46 -7.49
C PRO A 26 -9.87 -14.07 -6.26
N THR A 27 -10.43 -13.78 -5.11
CA THR A 27 -9.96 -14.33 -3.84
C THR A 27 -10.74 -15.58 -3.46
N PHE A 28 -10.02 -16.58 -2.97
CA PHE A 28 -10.59 -17.71 -2.25
C PHE A 28 -10.49 -17.40 -0.75
N ASP A 29 -11.52 -17.79 -0.02
CA ASP A 29 -11.75 -17.56 1.40
C ASP A 29 -10.53 -17.16 2.25
N VAL A 30 -10.50 -15.89 2.68
CA VAL A 30 -9.56 -15.41 3.69
C VAL A 30 -10.22 -15.61 5.05
N GLU A 31 -9.45 -16.06 6.03
CA GLU A 31 -9.94 -16.21 7.41
C GLU A 31 -10.59 -14.91 7.90
N THR A 32 -11.81 -15.03 8.41
CA THR A 32 -12.56 -13.91 8.97
C THR A 32 -11.91 -13.42 10.26
N GLY A 33 -11.68 -12.11 10.36
CA GLY A 33 -11.16 -11.46 11.56
C GLY A 33 -9.88 -10.64 11.35
N LEU A 34 -9.29 -10.68 10.16
CA LEU A 34 -8.16 -9.82 9.80
C LEU A 34 -8.61 -8.69 8.85
N PHE A 35 -7.94 -7.55 8.92
CA PHE A 35 -8.08 -6.51 7.93
C PHE A 35 -7.47 -6.95 6.59
N ARG A 36 -8.15 -6.59 5.49
CA ARG A 36 -7.71 -6.96 4.14
C ARG A 36 -7.59 -5.75 3.23
N SER A 37 -6.65 -5.82 2.30
CA SER A 37 -6.73 -5.10 1.02
C SER A 37 -7.17 -6.07 -0.08
N VAL A 38 -7.96 -5.58 -1.03
CA VAL A 38 -8.42 -6.37 -2.19
C VAL A 38 -8.15 -5.61 -3.47
N GLY A 39 -7.53 -6.25 -4.48
CA GLY A 39 -7.13 -5.54 -5.67
C GLY A 39 -6.88 -6.40 -6.90
N ILE A 40 -6.64 -5.70 -8.02
CA ILE A 40 -6.22 -6.28 -9.29
C ILE A 40 -4.80 -5.82 -9.56
N HIS A 41 -3.84 -6.72 -9.30
CA HIS A 41 -2.43 -6.45 -9.52
C HIS A 41 -2.09 -6.42 -11.01
N PRO A 42 -1.22 -5.52 -11.49
CA PRO A 42 -0.87 -5.40 -12.91
C PRO A 42 -0.27 -6.66 -13.54
N TRP A 43 0.28 -7.59 -12.76
CA TRP A 43 0.80 -8.87 -13.25
C TRP A 43 -0.29 -9.93 -13.47
N TYR A 44 -1.49 -9.75 -12.92
CA TYR A 44 -2.56 -10.76 -12.90
C TYR A 44 -3.85 -10.25 -13.55
N ILE A 45 -3.69 -9.44 -14.60
CA ILE A 45 -4.81 -8.95 -15.40
C ILE A 45 -5.17 -9.99 -16.44
N TYR A 46 -6.42 -10.47 -16.44
CA TYR A 46 -6.91 -11.44 -17.42
C TYR A 46 -8.35 -11.16 -17.89
N ASN A 47 -9.37 -11.37 -17.08
CA ASN A 47 -10.76 -11.07 -17.40
C ASN A 47 -11.17 -9.79 -16.65
N VAL A 48 -10.91 -8.63 -17.25
CA VAL A 48 -11.03 -7.32 -16.59
C VAL A 48 -12.45 -7.08 -16.07
N GLU A 49 -13.48 -7.42 -16.86
CA GLU A 49 -14.88 -7.20 -16.48
C GLU A 49 -15.25 -8.03 -15.24
N GLU A 50 -14.89 -9.31 -15.22
CA GLU A 50 -15.13 -10.20 -14.10
C GLU A 50 -14.32 -9.79 -12.86
N GLN A 51 -13.04 -9.43 -13.04
CA GLN A 51 -12.20 -8.96 -11.95
C GLN A 51 -12.75 -7.67 -11.32
N LEU A 52 -13.20 -6.72 -12.11
CA LEU A 52 -13.80 -5.47 -11.59
C LEU A 52 -15.15 -5.71 -10.90
N ALA A 53 -15.96 -6.63 -11.42
CA ALA A 53 -17.21 -7.01 -10.77
C ALA A 53 -16.95 -7.67 -9.40
N GLU A 54 -15.97 -8.55 -9.33
CA GLU A 54 -15.57 -9.20 -8.07
C GLU A 54 -14.95 -8.18 -7.10
N LEU A 55 -14.07 -7.30 -7.56
CA LEU A 55 -13.50 -6.24 -6.73
C LEU A 55 -14.60 -5.37 -6.10
N LYS A 56 -15.60 -4.98 -6.90
CA LYS A 56 -16.77 -4.22 -6.41
C LYS A 56 -17.56 -4.99 -5.36
N ARG A 57 -17.67 -6.31 -5.50
CA ARG A 57 -18.33 -7.17 -4.49
C ARG A 57 -17.50 -7.22 -3.20
N GLN A 58 -16.18 -7.44 -3.32
CA GLN A 58 -15.28 -7.61 -2.18
C GLN A 58 -15.16 -6.34 -1.33
N VAL A 59 -15.11 -5.17 -1.94
CA VAL A 59 -14.97 -3.90 -1.22
C VAL A 59 -16.14 -3.59 -0.28
N SER A 60 -17.27 -4.27 -0.43
CA SER A 60 -18.42 -4.11 0.47
C SER A 60 -18.31 -4.89 1.78
N PHE A 61 -17.32 -5.75 1.94
CA PHE A 61 -17.11 -6.47 3.19
C PHE A 61 -16.46 -5.58 4.25
N PRO A 62 -16.88 -5.69 5.52
CA PRO A 62 -16.44 -4.78 6.59
C PRO A 62 -14.97 -4.95 7.00
N ASP A 63 -14.35 -6.07 6.66
CA ASP A 63 -12.94 -6.36 6.89
C ASP A 63 -12.02 -5.80 5.79
N VAL A 64 -12.59 -5.31 4.66
CA VAL A 64 -11.82 -4.67 3.59
C VAL A 64 -11.64 -3.19 3.91
N VAL A 65 -10.40 -2.83 4.24
CA VAL A 65 -10.00 -1.46 4.63
C VAL A 65 -9.23 -0.72 3.54
N ALA A 66 -8.84 -1.43 2.48
CA ALA A 66 -8.10 -0.84 1.35
C ALA A 66 -8.47 -1.50 0.03
N ILE A 67 -8.39 -0.74 -1.06
CA ILE A 67 -8.28 -1.31 -2.40
C ILE A 67 -6.81 -1.38 -2.78
N GLY A 68 -6.37 -2.57 -3.15
CA GLY A 68 -4.99 -2.92 -3.50
C GLY A 68 -4.71 -4.38 -3.21
N GLU A 69 -3.69 -4.90 -3.75
CA GLU A 69 -2.65 -4.23 -4.51
C GLU A 69 -3.13 -3.91 -5.93
N THR A 70 -3.05 -2.66 -6.34
CA THR A 70 -3.38 -2.21 -7.70
C THR A 70 -2.35 -1.18 -8.16
N GLY A 71 -2.15 -0.99 -9.46
CA GLY A 71 -1.15 -0.02 -9.86
C GLY A 71 -0.65 -0.11 -11.29
N LEU A 72 0.59 0.39 -11.49
CA LEU A 72 1.22 0.52 -12.79
C LEU A 72 2.63 -0.07 -12.76
N ASP A 73 2.88 -1.04 -13.62
CA ASP A 73 4.19 -1.69 -13.75
C ASP A 73 4.58 -1.80 -15.22
N LYS A 74 5.65 -1.09 -15.63
CA LYS A 74 6.19 -1.19 -17.00
C LYS A 74 6.91 -2.51 -17.29
N GLY A 75 7.07 -3.38 -16.30
CA GLY A 75 7.59 -4.73 -16.46
C GLY A 75 6.50 -5.81 -16.58
N ALA A 76 5.24 -5.46 -16.36
CA ALA A 76 4.12 -6.39 -16.52
C ALA A 76 3.82 -6.70 -17.99
N GLU A 77 3.23 -7.87 -18.26
CA GLU A 77 2.82 -8.27 -19.60
C GLU A 77 1.63 -7.47 -20.13
N ALA A 78 0.71 -7.09 -19.23
CA ALA A 78 -0.45 -6.30 -19.59
C ALA A 78 -0.05 -4.89 -20.10
N PRO A 79 -0.62 -4.42 -21.22
CA PRO A 79 -0.34 -3.09 -21.74
C PRO A 79 -0.63 -1.98 -20.72
N LEU A 80 0.21 -0.95 -20.69
CA LEU A 80 0.10 0.14 -19.70
C LEU A 80 -1.27 0.86 -19.75
N ASP A 81 -1.88 0.96 -20.92
CA ASP A 81 -3.21 1.57 -21.06
C ASP A 81 -4.30 0.72 -20.39
N CYS A 82 -4.23 -0.60 -20.52
CA CYS A 82 -5.11 -1.52 -19.80
C CYS A 82 -4.89 -1.41 -18.27
N GLN A 83 -3.64 -1.36 -17.81
CA GLN A 83 -3.33 -1.14 -16.39
C GLN A 83 -3.92 0.19 -15.88
N ARG A 84 -3.85 1.26 -16.68
CA ARG A 84 -4.41 2.59 -16.33
C ARG A 84 -5.92 2.55 -16.18
N GLU A 85 -6.64 1.84 -17.06
CA GLU A 85 -8.10 1.69 -16.96
C GLU A 85 -8.49 1.00 -15.66
N ILE A 86 -7.84 -0.12 -15.34
CA ILE A 86 -8.08 -0.87 -14.11
C ILE A 86 -7.71 -0.03 -12.88
N PHE A 87 -6.57 0.65 -12.91
CA PHE A 87 -6.13 1.52 -11.82
C PHE A 87 -7.14 2.65 -11.56
N ARG A 88 -7.66 3.30 -12.61
CA ARG A 88 -8.71 4.32 -12.48
C ARG A 88 -10.00 3.76 -11.89
N ALA A 89 -10.43 2.59 -12.33
CA ALA A 89 -11.61 1.93 -11.79
C ALA A 89 -11.42 1.58 -10.30
N SER A 90 -10.27 1.03 -9.94
CA SER A 90 -9.89 0.71 -8.56
C SER A 90 -9.85 1.96 -7.68
N ALA A 91 -9.22 3.04 -8.16
CA ALA A 91 -9.18 4.32 -7.44
C ALA A 91 -10.57 4.92 -7.22
N SER A 92 -11.46 4.82 -8.22
CA SER A 92 -12.85 5.27 -8.10
C SER A 92 -13.63 4.44 -7.09
N LEU A 93 -13.41 3.14 -7.03
CA LEU A 93 -14.03 2.26 -6.03
C LEU A 93 -13.54 2.59 -4.62
N ALA A 94 -12.24 2.84 -4.44
CA ALA A 94 -11.66 3.26 -3.15
C ALA A 94 -12.28 4.57 -2.66
N GLU A 95 -12.39 5.56 -3.55
CA GLU A 95 -13.01 6.86 -3.26
C GLU A 95 -14.49 6.72 -2.85
N ASN A 96 -15.25 5.85 -3.53
CA ASN A 96 -16.67 5.62 -3.25
C ASN A 96 -16.87 4.85 -1.93
N ALA A 97 -15.98 3.92 -1.62
CA ALA A 97 -16.04 3.13 -0.40
C ALA A 97 -15.46 3.87 0.82
N GLY A 98 -14.69 4.95 0.60
CA GLY A 98 -14.02 5.69 1.67
C GLY A 98 -12.84 4.93 2.28
N VAL A 99 -12.21 4.02 1.52
CA VAL A 99 -11.04 3.24 1.95
C VAL A 99 -9.79 3.72 1.21
N PHE A 100 -8.61 3.52 1.79
CA PHE A 100 -7.37 3.97 1.14
C PHE A 100 -6.97 3.07 -0.04
N LEU A 101 -6.07 3.59 -0.89
CA LEU A 101 -5.55 2.87 -2.06
C LEU A 101 -4.12 2.42 -1.81
N MET A 102 -3.87 1.10 -1.86
CA MET A 102 -2.54 0.49 -1.78
C MET A 102 -1.99 0.27 -3.18
N ILE A 103 -0.87 0.95 -3.50
CA ILE A 103 -0.40 1.14 -4.87
C ILE A 103 0.91 0.42 -5.12
N HIS A 104 0.89 -0.47 -6.11
CA HIS A 104 2.08 -1.01 -6.77
C HIS A 104 2.57 -0.05 -7.86
N CYS A 105 3.83 0.36 -7.83
CA CYS A 105 4.38 1.20 -8.91
C CYS A 105 5.82 0.85 -9.25
N VAL A 106 6.03 0.35 -10.47
CA VAL A 106 7.36 0.05 -11.01
C VAL A 106 7.60 0.82 -12.31
N LYS A 107 8.57 1.75 -12.27
CA LYS A 107 9.02 2.56 -13.42
C LYS A 107 7.91 3.38 -14.12
N ALA A 108 6.75 3.59 -13.47
CA ALA A 108 5.59 4.31 -14.01
C ALA A 108 5.21 5.54 -13.16
N TRP A 109 6.21 6.22 -12.60
CA TRP A 109 6.02 7.32 -11.65
C TRP A 109 5.29 8.53 -12.24
N ASP A 110 5.62 8.90 -13.49
CA ASP A 110 4.99 10.04 -14.16
C ASP A 110 3.52 9.76 -14.45
N GLU A 111 3.20 8.54 -14.87
CA GLU A 111 1.84 8.08 -15.11
C GLU A 111 1.02 8.04 -13.83
N LEU A 112 1.62 7.58 -12.73
CA LEU A 112 0.97 7.56 -11.42
C LEU A 112 0.69 8.98 -10.91
N ILE A 113 1.65 9.89 -11.02
CA ILE A 113 1.47 11.30 -10.65
C ILE A 113 0.39 11.96 -11.52
N ALA A 114 0.38 11.68 -12.83
CA ALA A 114 -0.65 12.18 -13.74
C ALA A 114 -2.05 11.70 -13.34
N SER A 115 -2.19 10.41 -13.01
CA SER A 115 -3.44 9.83 -12.54
C SER A 115 -3.94 10.49 -11.24
N LYS A 116 -3.04 10.75 -10.28
CA LYS A 116 -3.42 11.44 -9.04
C LYS A 116 -3.89 12.87 -9.28
N LYS A 117 -3.21 13.60 -10.17
CA LYS A 117 -3.61 14.98 -10.54
C LYS A 117 -4.95 15.03 -11.25
N GLU A 118 -5.24 14.04 -12.08
CA GLU A 118 -6.51 13.92 -12.81
C GLU A 118 -7.66 13.56 -11.87
N LEU A 119 -7.48 12.51 -11.06
CA LEU A 119 -8.54 11.95 -10.22
C LEU A 119 -8.79 12.75 -8.94
N LYS A 120 -7.78 13.49 -8.44
CA LYS A 120 -7.86 14.34 -7.23
C LYS A 120 -8.51 13.63 -6.04
N PRO A 121 -7.97 12.46 -5.64
CA PRO A 121 -8.59 11.64 -4.61
C PRO A 121 -8.61 12.35 -3.25
N ARG A 122 -9.66 12.08 -2.47
CA ARG A 122 -9.78 12.47 -1.06
C ARG A 122 -9.24 11.39 -0.13
N VAL A 123 -9.36 10.10 -0.57
CA VAL A 123 -8.82 8.98 0.19
C VAL A 123 -7.28 8.94 0.07
N PRO A 124 -6.58 8.43 1.10
CA PRO A 124 -5.13 8.28 1.05
C PRO A 124 -4.66 7.33 -0.06
N TRP A 125 -3.60 7.71 -0.75
CA TRP A 125 -2.90 6.90 -1.74
C TRP A 125 -1.53 6.52 -1.19
N ILE A 126 -1.31 5.23 -0.91
CA ILE A 126 -0.11 4.70 -0.29
C ILE A 126 0.65 3.87 -1.32
N ILE A 127 1.89 4.23 -1.60
CA ILE A 127 2.78 3.45 -2.45
C ILE A 127 3.49 2.44 -1.56
N HIS A 128 3.22 1.14 -1.76
CA HIS A 128 3.88 0.08 -1.02
C HIS A 128 5.25 -0.27 -1.61
N GLY A 129 6.07 -1.01 -0.87
CA GLY A 129 7.36 -1.52 -1.32
C GLY A 129 8.34 -0.44 -1.78
N PHE A 130 8.28 0.78 -1.22
CA PHE A 130 9.03 1.90 -1.76
C PHE A 130 10.54 1.77 -1.54
N ARG A 131 11.30 1.67 -2.65
CA ARG A 131 12.77 1.54 -2.65
C ARG A 131 13.49 2.68 -3.40
N GLY A 132 12.73 3.71 -3.82
CA GLY A 132 13.26 4.87 -4.53
C GLY A 132 14.20 5.72 -3.68
N ASN A 133 14.92 6.64 -4.31
CA ASN A 133 15.80 7.57 -3.62
C ASN A 133 15.05 8.74 -2.96
N ALA A 134 15.75 9.55 -2.16
CA ALA A 134 15.18 10.69 -1.45
C ALA A 134 14.51 11.72 -2.40
N THR A 135 15.09 11.96 -3.56
CA THR A 135 14.55 12.92 -4.54
C THR A 135 13.17 12.49 -5.04
N LEU A 136 13.03 11.22 -5.42
CA LEU A 136 11.75 10.64 -5.84
C LEU A 136 10.75 10.62 -4.69
N ALA A 137 11.18 10.21 -3.49
CA ALA A 137 10.33 10.24 -2.30
C ALA A 137 9.75 11.64 -2.05
N GLY A 138 10.61 12.67 -2.01
CA GLY A 138 10.19 14.05 -1.82
C GLY A 138 9.27 14.55 -2.95
N GLN A 139 9.48 14.12 -4.20
CA GLN A 139 8.58 14.44 -5.30
C GLN A 139 7.17 13.84 -5.08
N LEU A 140 7.10 12.56 -4.74
CA LEU A 140 5.83 11.85 -4.51
C LEU A 140 5.07 12.42 -3.30
N ILE A 141 5.77 12.70 -2.22
CA ILE A 141 5.19 13.29 -1.00
C ILE A 141 4.59 14.68 -1.29
N ARG A 142 5.29 15.53 -2.08
CA ARG A 142 4.74 16.83 -2.50
C ARG A 142 3.49 16.70 -3.39
N GLN A 143 3.30 15.57 -4.06
CA GLN A 143 2.07 15.23 -4.79
C GLN A 143 0.99 14.60 -3.88
N GLY A 144 1.25 14.49 -2.57
CA GLY A 144 0.28 13.99 -1.58
C GLY A 144 0.22 12.47 -1.46
N PHE A 145 1.23 11.74 -1.91
CA PHE A 145 1.35 10.30 -1.65
C PHE A 145 1.90 10.03 -0.24
N TYR A 146 1.54 8.87 0.28
CA TYR A 146 2.20 8.22 1.41
C TYR A 146 3.12 7.12 0.87
N LEU A 147 4.14 6.77 1.65
CA LEU A 147 5.12 5.73 1.28
C LEU A 147 5.17 4.67 2.37
N SER A 148 5.14 3.41 1.98
CA SER A 148 5.35 2.28 2.87
C SER A 148 6.70 1.62 2.58
N PHE A 149 7.40 1.24 3.65
CA PHE A 149 8.78 0.73 3.60
C PHE A 149 8.86 -0.65 4.25
N GLY A 150 9.43 -1.59 3.51
CA GLY A 150 9.71 -2.95 3.97
C GLY A 150 11.16 -3.15 4.42
N GLU A 151 11.64 -4.39 4.30
CA GLU A 151 13.00 -4.80 4.68
C GLU A 151 14.09 -3.98 3.95
N TYR A 152 13.87 -3.72 2.67
CA TYR A 152 14.81 -2.99 1.81
C TYR A 152 14.31 -1.58 1.53
N PHE A 153 15.02 -0.60 2.02
CA PHE A 153 14.65 0.80 1.87
C PHE A 153 15.85 1.71 1.64
N ASN A 154 15.60 2.90 1.13
CA ASN A 154 16.60 3.97 1.05
C ASN A 154 16.48 4.88 2.29
N PRO A 155 17.53 5.02 3.13
CA PRO A 155 17.46 5.83 4.34
C PRO A 155 17.12 7.31 4.08
N GLY A 156 17.51 7.85 2.93
CA GLY A 156 17.15 9.21 2.52
C GLY A 156 15.65 9.35 2.24
N ALA A 157 15.05 8.34 1.59
CA ALA A 157 13.62 8.32 1.33
C ALA A 157 12.79 8.19 2.62
N VAL A 158 13.26 7.38 3.56
CA VAL A 158 12.62 7.24 4.89
C VAL A 158 12.62 8.60 5.62
N ARG A 159 13.73 9.35 5.58
CA ARG A 159 13.80 10.71 6.16
C ARG A 159 12.84 11.69 5.49
N GLU A 160 12.67 11.63 4.17
CA GLU A 160 11.71 12.47 3.45
C GLU A 160 10.26 12.17 3.83
N ALA A 161 9.92 10.88 4.08
CA ALA A 161 8.57 10.47 4.44
C ALA A 161 8.23 10.71 5.92
N TRP A 162 9.23 10.79 6.78
CA TRP A 162 9.05 11.02 8.21
C TRP A 162 8.62 12.48 8.51
N PRO A 163 7.72 12.73 9.50
CA PRO A 163 6.99 11.74 10.31
C PRO A 163 5.67 11.26 9.72
N GLY A 164 4.96 12.07 8.98
CA GLY A 164 3.52 11.92 8.71
C GLY A 164 3.17 11.29 7.35
N ARG A 165 4.16 10.81 6.57
CA ARG A 165 3.92 10.20 5.25
C ARG A 165 4.54 8.80 5.14
N LEU A 166 4.81 8.16 6.28
CA LEU A 166 5.54 6.91 6.39
C LEU A 166 4.66 5.82 7.00
N PHE A 167 4.73 4.64 6.37
CA PHE A 167 4.22 3.38 6.90
C PHE A 167 5.31 2.30 6.84
N ALA A 168 5.07 1.18 7.53
CA ALA A 168 5.93 0.01 7.53
C ALA A 168 5.14 -1.23 7.07
N GLU A 169 5.82 -2.15 6.39
CA GLU A 169 5.23 -3.34 5.83
C GLU A 169 6.20 -4.51 5.77
N THR A 170 5.69 -5.73 5.61
CA THR A 170 6.50 -6.92 5.32
C THR A 170 6.40 -7.36 3.86
N ASP A 171 5.34 -6.98 3.13
CA ASP A 171 5.08 -7.35 1.74
C ASP A 171 5.05 -8.88 1.55
N ASP A 172 5.82 -9.43 0.62
CA ASP A 172 5.99 -10.87 0.35
C ASP A 172 7.05 -11.55 1.22
N ARG A 173 7.63 -10.82 2.18
CA ARG A 173 8.76 -11.30 2.99
C ARG A 173 8.30 -12.03 4.24
N GLU A 174 8.85 -13.22 4.48
CA GLU A 174 8.67 -13.96 5.72
C GLU A 174 9.56 -13.39 6.85
N ILE A 175 9.25 -12.15 7.24
CA ILE A 175 10.00 -11.47 8.30
C ILE A 175 9.00 -10.87 9.32
N ASP A 176 9.46 -10.75 10.56
CA ASP A 176 8.69 -10.08 11.60
C ASP A 176 8.66 -8.57 11.36
N ILE A 177 7.46 -7.98 11.32
CA ILE A 177 7.26 -6.51 11.17
C ILE A 177 8.06 -5.72 12.21
N ARG A 178 8.28 -6.26 13.39
CA ARG A 178 9.09 -5.64 14.45
C ARG A 178 10.55 -5.45 14.03
N THR A 179 11.05 -6.29 13.11
CA THR A 179 12.39 -6.14 12.53
C THR A 179 12.43 -4.95 11.56
N VAL A 180 11.39 -4.77 10.73
CA VAL A 180 11.25 -3.60 9.87
C VAL A 180 11.23 -2.31 10.70
N TYR A 181 10.41 -2.27 11.77
CA TYR A 181 10.34 -1.12 12.67
C TYR A 181 11.69 -0.78 13.31
N ARG A 182 12.45 -1.78 13.79
CA ARG A 182 13.80 -1.55 14.34
C ARG A 182 14.73 -0.94 13.30
N ASN A 183 14.74 -1.49 12.08
CA ASN A 183 15.60 -1.00 11.01
C ASN A 183 15.25 0.44 10.60
N LEU A 184 13.98 0.76 10.48
CA LEU A 184 13.50 2.10 10.14
C LEU A 184 13.80 3.10 11.27
N SER A 185 13.54 2.74 12.54
CA SER A 185 13.84 3.60 13.69
C SER A 185 15.34 3.92 13.82
N VAL A 186 16.20 2.92 13.61
CA VAL A 186 17.65 3.11 13.60
C VAL A 186 18.09 4.04 12.46
N SER A 187 17.51 3.92 11.26
CA SER A 187 17.84 4.77 10.11
C SER A 187 17.46 6.25 10.33
N LEU A 188 16.50 6.50 11.19
CA LEU A 188 16.04 7.83 11.63
C LEU A 188 16.73 8.33 12.90
N ASN A 189 17.57 7.52 13.52
CA ASN A 189 18.18 7.79 14.84
C ASN A 189 17.12 8.06 15.93
N LEU A 190 16.04 7.24 15.95
CA LEU A 190 14.95 7.33 16.90
C LEU A 190 14.90 6.11 17.81
N ARG A 191 14.30 6.28 19.00
CA ARG A 191 13.91 5.13 19.82
C ARG A 191 12.75 4.39 19.17
N LEU A 192 12.71 3.08 19.31
CA LEU A 192 11.68 2.23 18.71
C LEU A 192 10.26 2.66 19.10
N GLU A 193 10.08 3.04 20.38
CA GLU A 193 8.78 3.48 20.90
C GLU A 193 8.29 4.80 20.26
N GLN A 194 9.21 5.72 19.97
CA GLN A 194 8.88 6.98 19.29
C GLN A 194 8.47 6.72 17.84
N PHE A 195 9.21 5.86 17.14
CA PHE A 195 8.89 5.48 15.78
C PHE A 195 7.53 4.76 15.72
N ALA A 196 7.32 3.74 16.55
CA ALA A 196 6.08 2.97 16.59
C ALA A 196 4.86 3.83 16.97
N GLY A 197 5.04 4.77 17.90
CA GLY A 197 4.00 5.73 18.28
C GLY A 197 3.55 6.59 17.10
N GLN A 198 4.51 7.10 16.32
CA GLN A 198 4.20 7.92 15.13
C GLN A 198 3.53 7.10 14.02
N VAL A 199 4.00 5.87 13.74
CA VAL A 199 3.33 5.02 12.74
C VAL A 199 1.90 4.70 13.18
N ALA A 200 1.66 4.45 14.46
CA ALA A 200 0.31 4.25 14.99
C ALA A 200 -0.58 5.50 14.83
N GLU A 201 -0.02 6.70 14.94
CA GLU A 201 -0.75 7.96 14.63
C GLU A 201 -1.08 8.02 13.13
N ASN A 202 -0.09 7.77 12.26
CA ASN A 202 -0.29 7.79 10.81
C ASN A 202 -1.38 6.80 10.36
N VAL A 203 -1.44 5.59 10.99
CA VAL A 203 -2.49 4.59 10.67
C VAL A 203 -3.88 5.06 11.12
N ARG A 204 -3.99 5.79 12.22
CA ARG A 204 -5.30 6.34 12.65
C ARG A 204 -5.81 7.47 11.77
N ASP A 205 -4.92 8.11 11.02
CA ASP A 205 -5.25 9.26 10.16
C ASP A 205 -5.68 8.86 8.73
N ILE A 206 -5.71 7.55 8.41
CA ILE A 206 -6.05 7.04 7.07
C ILE A 206 -7.36 6.24 7.03
#